data_9e7d6a9f2d3daf7e75dce11f4513ad92
#
_entry.id   9e7d6a9f2d3daf7e75dce11f4513ad92
#
_cell.length_a   1.000
_cell.length_b   1.000
_cell.length_c   1.000
_cell.angle_alpha   90.00
_cell.angle_beta   90.00
_cell.angle_gamma   90.00
#
_symmetry.space_group_name_H-M   'P 1'
#
loop_
_entity.id
_entity.type
_entity.pdbx_description
1 polymer ?
#
loop_
_entity_poly.entity_id
_entity_poly.type
_entity_poly.pdbx_seq_one_letter_code
_entity_poly.pdbx_strand_id
1 'polypeptide(L)'
;MEETVKLKKAKKTRVIPGFKLTMGITVTMLSLIVLIPLASVMVYSLKLPPSEFIKLITKQNVVYAFTTSIVCSFIAAVINVIFGVILAWTLVKYDFPGKRILDGFIELPFALPTAVAGITLSKMYSDTGIIGKPLAAIGVKVSYTHLGIIIALIFIGIPFVVRNVQPVLEKLDGQYEEAAYILGASPSKTFFKVILPELRPAILTGFGLAFARGIGE
;
A
#
# COMPACT_ATOMS: atom_id res chain seq x y z
N MET A 1 25.09 24.29 -57.18
CA MET A 1 25.71 23.11 -56.55
C MET A 1 25.35 23.13 -55.06
N GLU A 2 24.21 22.51 -54.73
CA GLU A 2 23.77 22.39 -53.31
C GLU A 2 24.22 21.05 -52.76
N GLU A 3 25.14 21.10 -51.83
CA GLU A 3 25.71 19.94 -51.17
C GLU A 3 24.74 19.54 -50.04
N THR A 4 23.92 18.54 -50.27
CA THR A 4 23.00 17.98 -49.25
C THR A 4 23.79 17.21 -48.20
N VAL A 5 24.02 17.85 -47.06
CA VAL A 5 24.62 17.22 -45.87
C VAL A 5 23.63 16.16 -45.31
N LYS A 6 23.91 14.89 -45.61
CA LYS A 6 23.19 13.75 -45.00
C LYS A 6 23.58 13.65 -43.51
N LEU A 7 22.71 14.17 -42.65
CA LEU A 7 22.81 13.94 -41.22
C LEU A 7 22.73 12.41 -40.91
N LYS A 8 23.85 11.81 -40.54
CA LYS A 8 23.94 10.46 -40.03
C LYS A 8 23.12 10.39 -38.70
N LYS A 9 21.96 9.71 -38.74
CA LYS A 9 21.20 9.39 -37.50
C LYS A 9 22.15 8.76 -36.48
N ALA A 10 22.40 9.47 -35.39
CA ALA A 10 23.17 8.94 -34.25
C ALA A 10 22.51 7.65 -33.75
N LYS A 11 23.26 6.56 -33.80
CA LYS A 11 22.84 5.28 -33.16
C LYS A 11 22.62 5.55 -31.69
N LYS A 12 21.37 5.47 -31.21
CA LYS A 12 21.05 5.52 -29.78
C LYS A 12 21.81 4.39 -29.09
N THR A 13 22.97 4.70 -28.51
CA THR A 13 23.70 3.78 -27.65
C THR A 13 22.84 3.51 -26.43
N ARG A 14 22.44 2.26 -26.24
CA ARG A 14 21.68 1.86 -25.06
C ARG A 14 22.58 1.96 -23.84
N VAL A 15 22.12 2.71 -22.83
CA VAL A 15 22.87 3.03 -21.61
C VAL A 15 23.17 1.78 -20.75
N ILE A 16 22.40 0.72 -20.91
CA ILE A 16 22.53 -0.50 -20.10
C ILE A 16 23.06 -1.66 -20.99
N PRO A 17 24.29 -2.16 -20.74
CA PRO A 17 24.79 -3.33 -21.42
C PRO A 17 23.96 -4.56 -21.06
N GLY A 18 23.64 -5.43 -22.04
CA GLY A 18 22.83 -6.64 -21.79
C GLY A 18 21.31 -6.42 -21.68
N PHE A 19 20.77 -5.19 -21.86
CA PHE A 19 19.35 -4.88 -21.71
C PHE A 19 18.40 -5.85 -22.44
N LYS A 20 18.76 -6.28 -23.66
CA LYS A 20 17.90 -7.21 -24.42
C LYS A 20 17.80 -8.58 -23.75
N LEU A 21 18.92 -9.07 -23.21
CA LEU A 21 18.98 -10.36 -22.53
C LEU A 21 18.20 -10.34 -21.22
N THR A 22 18.49 -9.34 -20.37
CA THR A 22 17.77 -9.17 -19.10
C THR A 22 16.28 -8.96 -19.29
N MET A 23 15.89 -8.11 -20.24
CA MET A 23 14.47 -7.89 -20.58
C MET A 23 13.80 -9.18 -21.08
N GLY A 24 14.48 -9.96 -21.94
CA GLY A 24 13.99 -11.24 -22.42
C GLY A 24 13.76 -12.23 -21.29
N ILE A 25 14.72 -12.41 -20.40
CA ILE A 25 14.59 -13.28 -19.21
C ILE A 25 13.46 -12.81 -18.31
N THR A 26 13.39 -11.52 -18.00
CA THR A 26 12.35 -10.96 -17.13
C THR A 26 10.95 -11.17 -17.71
N VAL A 27 10.75 -10.86 -18.99
CA VAL A 27 9.46 -11.05 -19.67
C VAL A 27 9.09 -12.54 -19.72
N THR A 28 10.05 -13.41 -20.02
CA THR A 28 9.79 -14.85 -20.04
C THR A 28 9.39 -15.37 -18.65
N MET A 29 10.12 -15.01 -17.61
CA MET A 29 9.81 -15.39 -16.24
C MET A 29 8.44 -14.86 -15.78
N LEU A 30 8.16 -13.59 -16.07
CA LEU A 30 6.86 -12.99 -15.78
C LEU A 30 5.73 -13.72 -16.50
N SER A 31 5.93 -14.06 -17.78
CA SER A 31 4.94 -14.79 -18.57
C SER A 31 4.68 -16.19 -18.01
N LEU A 32 5.71 -16.94 -17.69
CA LEU A 32 5.57 -18.29 -17.14
C LEU A 32 4.93 -18.30 -15.75
N ILE A 33 5.33 -17.40 -14.86
CA ILE A 33 4.93 -17.43 -13.45
C ILE A 33 3.58 -16.73 -13.24
N VAL A 34 3.27 -15.68 -14.02
CA VAL A 34 2.07 -14.87 -13.82
C VAL A 34 1.03 -15.11 -14.90
N LEU A 35 1.40 -14.97 -16.19
CA LEU A 35 0.41 -15.01 -17.28
C LEU A 35 -0.18 -16.39 -17.50
N ILE A 36 0.60 -17.47 -17.37
CA ILE A 36 0.08 -18.83 -17.58
C ILE A 36 -0.94 -19.22 -16.49
N PRO A 37 -0.67 -19.05 -15.18
CA PRO A 37 -1.68 -19.30 -14.15
C PRO A 37 -2.94 -18.43 -14.32
N LEU A 38 -2.78 -17.15 -14.65
CA LEU A 38 -3.91 -16.24 -14.88
C LEU A 38 -4.76 -16.67 -16.08
N ALA A 39 -4.12 -17.05 -17.20
CA ALA A 39 -4.80 -17.58 -18.36
C ALA A 39 -5.52 -18.91 -18.04
N SER A 40 -4.91 -19.77 -17.22
CA SER A 40 -5.52 -21.02 -16.77
C SER A 40 -6.82 -20.77 -16.00
N VAL A 41 -6.85 -19.80 -15.09
CA VAL A 41 -8.07 -19.41 -14.37
C VAL A 41 -9.15 -18.94 -15.33
N MET A 42 -8.80 -18.10 -16.31
CA MET A 42 -9.75 -17.66 -17.35
C MET A 42 -10.31 -18.82 -18.16
N VAL A 43 -9.45 -19.72 -18.65
CA VAL A 43 -9.87 -20.90 -19.43
C VAL A 43 -10.76 -21.83 -18.60
N TYR A 44 -10.45 -22.03 -17.32
CA TYR A 44 -11.30 -22.82 -16.42
C TYR A 44 -12.67 -22.17 -16.19
N SER A 45 -12.70 -20.85 -16.01
CA SER A 45 -13.96 -20.10 -15.84
C SER A 45 -14.86 -20.20 -17.08
N LEU A 46 -14.28 -20.20 -18.28
CA LEU A 46 -15.01 -20.32 -19.54
C LEU A 46 -15.61 -21.74 -19.78
N LYS A 47 -15.16 -22.77 -19.05
CA LYS A 47 -15.75 -24.11 -19.12
C LYS A 47 -17.10 -24.20 -18.40
N LEU A 48 -17.42 -23.28 -17.52
CA LEU A 48 -18.69 -23.22 -16.82
C LEU A 48 -19.76 -22.56 -17.71
N PRO A 49 -20.97 -23.10 -17.76
CA PRO A 49 -22.09 -22.42 -18.41
C PRO A 49 -22.32 -21.04 -17.75
N PRO A 50 -22.61 -19.97 -18.50
CA PRO A 50 -22.81 -18.65 -17.96
C PRO A 50 -23.85 -18.58 -16.81
N SER A 51 -24.90 -19.40 -16.90
CA SER A 51 -25.92 -19.50 -15.86
C SER A 51 -25.39 -20.07 -14.53
N GLU A 52 -24.49 -21.05 -14.58
CA GLU A 52 -23.86 -21.62 -13.39
C GLU A 52 -22.82 -20.65 -12.82
N PHE A 53 -22.04 -20.00 -13.68
CA PHE A 53 -21.10 -18.97 -13.24
C PHE A 53 -21.81 -17.85 -12.47
N ILE A 54 -22.91 -17.32 -13.01
CA ILE A 54 -23.70 -16.29 -12.33
C ILE A 54 -24.23 -16.80 -10.98
N LYS A 55 -24.78 -18.03 -10.95
CA LYS A 55 -25.26 -18.64 -9.70
C LYS A 55 -24.15 -18.77 -8.65
N LEU A 56 -22.92 -19.08 -9.06
CA LEU A 56 -21.78 -19.20 -8.14
C LEU A 56 -21.38 -17.85 -7.56
N ILE A 57 -21.22 -16.82 -8.38
CA ILE A 57 -20.79 -15.48 -7.91
C ILE A 57 -21.88 -14.76 -7.12
N THR A 58 -23.16 -15.09 -7.35
CA THR A 58 -24.29 -14.53 -6.61
C THR A 58 -24.67 -15.32 -5.37
N LYS A 59 -23.99 -16.44 -5.08
CA LYS A 59 -24.16 -17.13 -3.81
C LYS A 59 -23.89 -16.19 -2.64
N GLN A 60 -24.78 -16.21 -1.67
CA GLN A 60 -24.73 -15.31 -0.52
C GLN A 60 -23.37 -15.34 0.18
N ASN A 61 -22.79 -16.52 0.38
CA ASN A 61 -21.47 -16.64 1.00
C ASN A 61 -20.34 -15.97 0.19
N VAL A 62 -20.43 -16.04 -1.14
CA VAL A 62 -19.45 -15.44 -2.06
C VAL A 62 -19.60 -13.91 -2.02
N VAL A 63 -20.83 -13.42 -2.10
CA VAL A 63 -21.13 -11.98 -1.99
C VAL A 63 -20.67 -11.43 -0.63
N TYR A 64 -20.93 -12.15 0.46
CA TYR A 64 -20.43 -11.76 1.78
C TYR A 64 -18.90 -11.73 1.84
N ALA A 65 -18.21 -12.71 1.27
CA ALA A 65 -16.76 -12.74 1.22
C ALA A 65 -16.19 -11.52 0.48
N PHE A 66 -16.71 -11.22 -0.72
CA PHE A 66 -16.31 -10.04 -1.48
C PHE A 66 -16.60 -8.74 -0.73
N THR A 67 -17.79 -8.60 -0.18
CA THR A 67 -18.18 -7.40 0.57
C THR A 67 -17.29 -7.21 1.78
N THR A 68 -17.02 -8.26 2.55
CA THR A 68 -16.12 -8.21 3.70
C THR A 68 -14.72 -7.80 3.29
N SER A 69 -14.15 -8.42 2.25
CA SER A 69 -12.81 -8.10 1.77
C SER A 69 -12.70 -6.64 1.32
N ILE A 70 -13.65 -6.18 0.50
CA ILE A 70 -13.63 -4.81 -0.02
C ILE A 70 -13.82 -3.78 1.10
N VAL A 71 -14.84 -3.98 1.95
CA VAL A 71 -15.17 -3.01 3.01
C VAL A 71 -14.07 -2.95 4.07
N CYS A 72 -13.58 -4.11 4.55
CA CYS A 72 -12.52 -4.13 5.56
C CYS A 72 -11.22 -3.55 5.00
N SER A 73 -10.86 -3.87 3.76
CA SER A 73 -9.66 -3.32 3.11
C SER A 73 -9.78 -1.81 2.89
N PHE A 74 -10.95 -1.32 2.49
CA PHE A 74 -11.17 0.11 2.30
C PHE A 74 -11.06 0.88 3.62
N ILE A 75 -11.71 0.40 4.68
CA ILE A 75 -11.63 1.01 6.02
C ILE A 75 -10.19 1.00 6.51
N ALA A 76 -9.49 -0.13 6.40
CA ALA A 76 -8.10 -0.25 6.81
C ALA A 76 -7.19 0.70 6.01
N ALA A 77 -7.38 0.82 4.69
CA ALA A 77 -6.61 1.72 3.85
C ALA A 77 -6.83 3.20 4.20
N VAL A 78 -8.06 3.60 4.51
CA VAL A 78 -8.36 4.98 4.99
C VAL A 78 -7.66 5.25 6.32
N ILE A 79 -7.73 4.30 7.27
CA ILE A 79 -7.05 4.41 8.56
C ILE A 79 -5.52 4.48 8.35
N ASN A 80 -4.98 3.66 7.45
CA ASN A 80 -3.56 3.68 7.10
C ASN A 80 -3.12 5.02 6.50
N VAL A 81 -3.96 5.69 5.71
CA VAL A 81 -3.66 7.04 5.21
C VAL A 81 -3.52 8.02 6.37
N ILE A 82 -4.47 8.02 7.29
CA ILE A 82 -4.45 8.96 8.43
C ILE A 82 -3.20 8.75 9.29
N PHE A 83 -3.00 7.52 9.78
CA PHE A 83 -1.87 7.21 10.65
C PHE A 83 -0.54 7.19 9.90
N GLY A 84 -0.52 6.74 8.65
CA GLY A 84 0.69 6.71 7.83
C GLY A 84 1.22 8.11 7.50
N VAL A 85 0.35 9.08 7.23
CA VAL A 85 0.76 10.48 7.04
C VAL A 85 1.30 11.06 8.34
N ILE A 86 0.64 10.80 9.49
CA ILE A 86 1.13 11.27 10.80
C ILE A 86 2.50 10.66 11.12
N LEU A 87 2.67 9.36 10.89
CA LEU A 87 3.95 8.67 11.12
C LEU A 87 5.05 9.19 10.19
N ALA A 88 4.77 9.33 8.90
CA ALA A 88 5.72 9.89 7.93
C ALA A 88 6.13 11.32 8.32
N TRP A 89 5.15 12.15 8.69
CA TRP A 89 5.41 13.50 9.19
C TRP A 89 6.31 13.49 10.41
N THR A 90 6.00 12.64 11.39
CA THR A 90 6.77 12.53 12.64
C THR A 90 8.20 12.09 12.37
N LEU A 91 8.39 11.10 11.48
CA LEU A 91 9.71 10.61 11.10
C LEU A 91 10.55 11.64 10.35
N VAL A 92 9.93 12.50 9.54
CA VAL A 92 10.68 13.48 8.75
C VAL A 92 10.96 14.77 9.55
N LYS A 93 9.95 15.28 10.24
CA LYS A 93 10.02 16.63 10.84
C LYS A 93 10.57 16.65 12.26
N TYR A 94 10.61 15.53 12.97
CA TYR A 94 11.06 15.49 14.35
C TYR A 94 12.26 14.56 14.53
N ASP A 95 13.18 14.97 15.40
CA ASP A 95 14.25 14.13 15.90
C ASP A 95 13.98 13.78 17.37
N PHE A 96 13.90 12.49 17.65
CA PHE A 96 13.61 11.96 18.97
C PHE A 96 14.35 10.65 19.23
N PRO A 97 14.63 10.31 20.50
CA PRO A 97 15.25 9.05 20.84
C PRO A 97 14.32 7.88 20.43
N GLY A 98 14.88 6.87 19.77
CA GLY A 98 14.08 5.74 19.27
C GLY A 98 13.49 5.90 17.87
N LYS A 99 13.71 7.02 17.17
CA LYS A 99 13.24 7.23 15.78
C LYS A 99 13.60 6.07 14.84
N ARG A 100 14.85 5.58 14.90
CA ARG A 100 15.28 4.42 14.08
C ARG A 100 14.56 3.13 14.42
N ILE A 101 14.22 2.94 15.69
CA ILE A 101 13.47 1.77 16.15
C ILE A 101 12.04 1.85 15.62
N LEU A 102 11.39 3.00 15.75
CA LEU A 102 10.04 3.22 15.19
C LEU A 102 10.02 3.00 13.67
N ASP A 103 11.00 3.54 12.96
CA ASP A 103 11.15 3.35 11.52
C ASP A 103 11.30 1.87 11.13
N GLY A 104 12.12 1.12 11.89
CA GLY A 104 12.24 -0.34 11.73
C GLY A 104 10.94 -1.10 12.04
N PHE A 105 10.17 -0.68 13.05
CA PHE A 105 8.88 -1.29 13.37
C PHE A 105 7.85 -1.12 12.25
N ILE A 106 7.88 -0.01 11.52
CA ILE A 106 7.02 0.21 10.37
C ILE A 106 7.32 -0.79 9.24
N GLU A 107 8.55 -1.28 9.13
CA GLU A 107 8.94 -2.28 8.12
C GLU A 107 8.65 -3.73 8.52
N LEU A 108 8.39 -4.00 9.80
CA LEU A 108 8.13 -5.36 10.29
C LEU A 108 7.08 -6.12 9.46
N PRO A 109 5.96 -5.52 9.03
CA PRO A 109 4.96 -6.21 8.22
C PRO A 109 5.49 -6.75 6.89
N PHE A 110 6.53 -6.14 6.32
CA PHE A 110 7.18 -6.63 5.10
C PHE A 110 8.10 -7.83 5.36
N ALA A 111 8.68 -7.91 6.55
CA ALA A 111 9.60 -8.97 6.94
C ALA A 111 8.88 -10.22 7.47
N LEU A 112 7.65 -10.08 7.96
CA LEU A 112 6.89 -11.18 8.57
C LEU A 112 6.00 -11.87 7.53
N PRO A 113 5.97 -13.22 7.50
CA PRO A 113 4.94 -13.94 6.76
C PRO A 113 3.55 -13.56 7.30
N THR A 114 2.61 -13.28 6.39
CA THR A 114 1.27 -12.79 6.76
C THR A 114 0.52 -13.76 7.68
N ALA A 115 0.71 -15.07 7.49
CA ALA A 115 0.16 -16.09 8.37
C ALA A 115 0.67 -15.96 9.81
N VAL A 116 1.97 -15.69 9.99
CA VAL A 116 2.57 -15.50 11.33
C VAL A 116 2.02 -14.24 11.99
N ALA A 117 1.95 -13.14 11.24
CA ALA A 117 1.36 -11.90 11.72
C ALA A 117 -0.11 -12.10 12.14
N GLY A 118 -0.90 -12.81 11.33
CA GLY A 118 -2.30 -13.12 11.63
C GLY A 118 -2.48 -13.95 12.90
N ILE A 119 -1.68 -15.01 13.09
CA ILE A 119 -1.73 -15.84 14.29
C ILE A 119 -1.34 -15.02 15.52
N THR A 120 -0.27 -14.23 15.42
CA THR A 120 0.22 -13.39 16.53
C THR A 120 -0.84 -12.35 16.93
N LEU A 121 -1.40 -11.63 15.98
CA LEU A 121 -2.46 -10.65 16.23
C LEU A 121 -3.70 -11.32 16.82
N SER A 122 -4.15 -12.46 16.26
CA SER A 122 -5.28 -13.21 16.81
C SER A 122 -5.06 -13.60 18.27
N LYS A 123 -3.84 -14.02 18.64
CA LYS A 123 -3.50 -14.37 20.02
C LYS A 123 -3.47 -13.13 20.93
N MET A 124 -2.86 -12.04 20.47
CA MET A 124 -2.79 -10.79 21.23
C MET A 124 -4.17 -10.18 21.52
N TYR A 125 -5.06 -10.25 20.54
CA TYR A 125 -6.43 -9.69 20.61
C TYR A 125 -7.49 -10.72 21.04
N SER A 126 -7.12 -11.96 21.39
CA SER A 126 -8.06 -12.94 21.95
C SER A 126 -8.56 -12.50 23.33
N ASP A 127 -9.70 -13.02 23.78
CA ASP A 127 -10.30 -12.69 25.08
C ASP A 127 -9.36 -12.93 26.28
N THR A 128 -8.34 -13.78 26.11
CA THR A 128 -7.27 -14.05 27.07
C THR A 128 -5.95 -13.36 26.74
N GLY A 129 -5.87 -12.66 25.62
CA GLY A 129 -4.67 -11.97 25.15
C GLY A 129 -4.38 -10.67 25.90
N ILE A 130 -3.16 -10.18 25.78
CA ILE A 130 -2.70 -8.96 26.48
C ILE A 130 -3.56 -7.75 26.13
N ILE A 131 -3.93 -7.58 24.85
CA ILE A 131 -4.74 -6.46 24.35
C ILE A 131 -6.24 -6.83 24.37
N GLY A 132 -6.57 -8.08 24.04
CA GLY A 132 -7.96 -8.54 23.96
C GLY A 132 -8.66 -8.58 25.30
N LYS A 133 -7.97 -8.97 26.38
CA LYS A 133 -8.56 -9.05 27.73
C LYS A 133 -9.18 -7.72 28.21
N PRO A 134 -8.49 -6.56 28.18
CA PRO A 134 -9.11 -5.29 28.55
C PRO A 134 -10.22 -4.86 27.57
N LEU A 135 -10.13 -5.17 26.28
CA LEU A 135 -11.16 -4.88 25.31
C LEU A 135 -12.42 -5.72 25.55
N ALA A 136 -12.27 -7.00 25.88
CA ALA A 136 -13.36 -7.90 26.23
C ALA A 136 -14.10 -7.42 27.50
N ALA A 137 -13.40 -6.83 28.47
CA ALA A 137 -13.99 -6.27 29.68
C ALA A 137 -14.96 -5.11 29.41
N ILE A 138 -14.75 -4.38 28.31
CA ILE A 138 -15.66 -3.31 27.82
C ILE A 138 -16.62 -3.79 26.73
N GLY A 139 -16.71 -5.11 26.51
CA GLY A 139 -17.62 -5.72 25.54
C GLY A 139 -17.17 -5.69 24.07
N VAL A 140 -15.88 -5.33 23.81
CA VAL A 140 -15.33 -5.28 22.44
C VAL A 140 -14.59 -6.58 22.15
N LYS A 141 -15.14 -7.39 21.24
CA LYS A 141 -14.49 -8.60 20.73
C LYS A 141 -13.81 -8.32 19.40
N VAL A 142 -12.52 -8.65 19.32
CA VAL A 142 -11.68 -8.37 18.14
C VAL A 142 -11.34 -9.65 17.36
N SER A 143 -10.80 -10.67 18.04
CA SER A 143 -10.41 -11.90 17.35
C SER A 143 -11.58 -12.59 16.68
N TYR A 144 -11.35 -13.04 15.42
CA TYR A 144 -12.35 -13.69 14.57
C TYR A 144 -13.57 -12.83 14.24
N THR A 145 -13.41 -11.50 14.21
CA THR A 145 -14.45 -10.53 13.80
C THR A 145 -13.93 -9.64 12.67
N HIS A 146 -14.82 -8.85 12.06
CA HIS A 146 -14.42 -7.84 11.07
C HIS A 146 -13.42 -6.82 11.63
N LEU A 147 -13.50 -6.48 12.91
CA LEU A 147 -12.51 -5.63 13.58
C LEU A 147 -11.12 -6.26 13.57
N GLY A 148 -11.02 -7.55 13.82
CA GLY A 148 -9.75 -8.28 13.74
C GLY A 148 -9.15 -8.26 12.34
N ILE A 149 -9.99 -8.41 11.31
CA ILE A 149 -9.55 -8.29 9.91
C ILE A 149 -9.02 -6.87 9.65
N ILE A 150 -9.76 -5.84 10.03
CA ILE A 150 -9.34 -4.44 9.83
C ILE A 150 -8.01 -4.16 10.53
N ILE A 151 -7.83 -4.59 11.78
CA ILE A 151 -6.58 -4.40 12.53
C ILE A 151 -5.41 -5.11 11.84
N ALA A 152 -5.61 -6.33 11.37
CA ALA A 152 -4.58 -7.05 10.62
C ALA A 152 -4.20 -6.34 9.31
N LEU A 153 -5.20 -5.83 8.59
CA LEU A 153 -4.99 -5.08 7.36
C LEU A 153 -4.35 -3.69 7.59
N ILE A 154 -4.64 -3.05 8.73
CA ILE A 154 -3.94 -1.83 9.14
C ILE A 154 -2.46 -2.14 9.37
N PHE A 155 -2.15 -3.18 10.13
CA PHE A 155 -0.78 -3.59 10.41
C PHE A 155 0.01 -3.82 9.11
N ILE A 156 -0.55 -4.59 8.17
CA ILE A 156 0.10 -4.91 6.89
C ILE A 156 0.17 -3.69 5.96
N GLY A 157 -0.82 -2.80 6.02
CA GLY A 157 -0.98 -1.68 5.09
C GLY A 157 -0.20 -0.41 5.44
N ILE A 158 0.11 -0.18 6.71
CA ILE A 158 0.79 1.05 7.19
C ILE A 158 2.08 1.38 6.42
N PRO A 159 3.00 0.43 6.18
CA PRO A 159 4.25 0.74 5.50
C PRO A 159 4.06 1.25 4.07
N PHE A 160 3.00 0.83 3.37
CA PHE A 160 2.73 1.32 2.02
C PHE A 160 2.45 2.82 1.99
N VAL A 161 1.73 3.35 2.97
CA VAL A 161 1.47 4.79 3.04
C VAL A 161 2.72 5.55 3.50
N VAL A 162 3.36 5.09 4.57
CA VAL A 162 4.56 5.77 5.12
C VAL A 162 5.66 5.86 4.07
N ARG A 163 6.00 4.77 3.39
CA ARG A 163 7.09 4.73 2.40
C ARG A 163 6.81 5.46 1.10
N ASN A 164 5.55 5.76 0.80
CA ASN A 164 5.19 6.63 -0.32
C ASN A 164 5.21 8.12 0.08
N VAL A 165 4.79 8.46 1.29
CA VAL A 165 4.68 9.84 1.76
C VAL A 165 6.03 10.40 2.24
N GLN A 166 6.80 9.61 2.99
CA GLN A 166 8.07 10.01 3.59
C GLN A 166 9.06 10.62 2.59
N PRO A 167 9.37 9.99 1.42
CA PRO A 167 10.33 10.56 0.47
C PRO A 167 9.86 11.88 -0.17
N VAL A 168 8.56 12.09 -0.25
CA VAL A 168 8.00 13.36 -0.75
C VAL A 168 8.18 14.46 0.30
N LEU A 169 7.90 14.14 1.58
CA LEU A 169 8.16 15.06 2.69
C LEU A 169 9.64 15.43 2.84
N GLU A 170 10.54 14.47 2.64
CA GLU A 170 11.99 14.70 2.69
C GLU A 170 12.48 15.64 1.59
N LYS A 171 11.82 15.58 0.42
CA LYS A 171 12.14 16.46 -0.74
C LYS A 171 11.46 17.82 -0.68
N LEU A 172 10.42 17.96 0.13
CA LEU A 172 9.78 19.25 0.34
C LEU A 172 10.74 20.18 1.08
N ASP A 173 11.24 21.16 0.32
CA ASP A 173 12.14 22.20 0.84
C ASP A 173 11.41 23.00 1.93
N GLY A 174 12.08 23.25 3.06
CA GLY A 174 11.56 24.08 4.15
C GLY A 174 11.15 25.47 3.70
N GLN A 175 11.64 25.95 2.56
CA GLN A 175 11.31 27.25 1.96
C GLN A 175 9.78 27.44 1.74
N TYR A 176 9.04 26.39 1.46
CA TYR A 176 7.57 26.47 1.33
C TYR A 176 6.90 26.82 2.67
N GLU A 177 7.39 26.24 3.76
CA GLU A 177 6.90 26.52 5.11
C GLU A 177 7.31 27.94 5.55
N GLU A 178 8.56 28.31 5.30
CA GLU A 178 9.08 29.66 5.59
C GLU A 178 8.33 30.74 4.82
N ALA A 179 8.11 30.55 3.53
CA ALA A 179 7.33 31.49 2.71
C ALA A 179 5.89 31.63 3.23
N ALA A 180 5.26 30.54 3.62
CA ALA A 180 3.93 30.57 4.21
C ALA A 180 3.89 31.33 5.54
N TYR A 181 4.92 31.16 6.39
CA TYR A 181 5.05 31.91 7.64
C TYR A 181 5.25 33.42 7.43
N ILE A 182 6.10 33.81 6.46
CA ILE A 182 6.31 35.22 6.10
C ILE A 182 4.99 35.87 5.66
N LEU A 183 4.12 35.10 4.98
CA LEU A 183 2.78 35.52 4.56
C LEU A 183 1.73 35.47 5.70
N GLY A 184 2.14 35.19 6.94
CA GLY A 184 1.26 35.13 8.09
C GLY A 184 0.35 33.90 8.18
N ALA A 185 0.70 32.80 7.50
CA ALA A 185 -0.04 31.57 7.63
C ALA A 185 0.25 30.86 8.96
N SER A 186 -0.79 30.38 9.63
CA SER A 186 -0.63 29.51 10.80
C SER A 186 -0.11 28.14 10.41
N PRO A 187 0.53 27.35 11.31
CA PRO A 187 1.04 26.02 11.03
C PRO A 187 0.00 25.08 10.41
N SER A 188 -1.23 25.09 10.95
CA SER A 188 -2.32 24.29 10.40
C SER A 188 -2.69 24.73 8.97
N LYS A 189 -2.74 26.05 8.72
CA LYS A 189 -3.03 26.58 7.38
C LYS A 189 -1.94 26.20 6.37
N THR A 190 -0.68 26.25 6.78
CA THR A 190 0.47 25.82 5.98
C THR A 190 0.36 24.34 5.66
N PHE A 191 0.08 23.48 6.66
CA PHE A 191 -0.10 22.06 6.43
C PHE A 191 -1.21 21.76 5.43
N PHE A 192 -2.43 22.25 5.67
CA PHE A 192 -3.59 21.89 4.85
C PHE A 192 -3.60 22.55 3.47
N LYS A 193 -3.03 23.75 3.31
CA LYS A 193 -3.09 24.51 2.05
C LYS A 193 -1.83 24.43 1.20
N VAL A 194 -0.67 24.10 1.80
CA VAL A 194 0.61 24.03 1.10
C VAL A 194 1.11 22.59 1.04
N ILE A 195 1.33 21.97 2.19
CA ILE A 195 2.00 20.67 2.27
C ILE A 195 1.09 19.52 1.82
N LEU A 196 -0.12 19.43 2.36
CA LEU A 196 -1.05 18.35 2.07
C LEU A 196 -1.40 18.23 0.58
N PRO A 197 -1.60 19.32 -0.19
CA PRO A 197 -1.80 19.23 -1.63
C PRO A 197 -0.62 18.59 -2.38
N GLU A 198 0.61 18.89 -1.99
CA GLU A 198 1.82 18.28 -2.57
C GLU A 198 1.93 16.78 -2.22
N LEU A 199 1.42 16.37 -1.07
CA LEU A 199 1.42 14.98 -0.65
C LEU A 199 0.31 14.15 -1.29
N ARG A 200 -0.73 14.75 -1.88
CA ARG A 200 -1.90 14.05 -2.43
C ARG A 200 -1.54 12.89 -3.38
N PRO A 201 -0.63 13.05 -4.36
CA PRO A 201 -0.28 11.94 -5.25
C PRO A 201 0.35 10.76 -4.49
N ALA A 202 1.23 11.03 -3.54
CA ALA A 202 1.87 10.02 -2.71
C ALA A 202 0.87 9.31 -1.79
N ILE A 203 -0.05 10.07 -1.19
CA ILE A 203 -1.13 9.55 -0.34
C ILE A 203 -2.04 8.63 -1.16
N LEU A 204 -2.46 9.05 -2.36
CA LEU A 204 -3.31 8.25 -3.23
C LEU A 204 -2.60 6.96 -3.69
N THR A 205 -1.31 7.02 -3.98
CA THR A 205 -0.51 5.85 -4.31
C THR A 205 -0.41 4.90 -3.11
N GLY A 206 -0.08 5.42 -1.94
CA GLY A 206 -0.02 4.65 -0.69
C GLY A 206 -1.36 4.02 -0.33
N PHE A 207 -2.47 4.76 -0.46
CA PHE A 207 -3.83 4.25 -0.29
C PHE A 207 -4.11 3.11 -1.27
N GLY A 208 -3.86 3.31 -2.57
CA GLY A 208 -4.11 2.30 -3.60
C GLY A 208 -3.33 1.02 -3.36
N LEU A 209 -2.06 1.12 -2.97
CA LEU A 209 -1.22 -0.04 -2.64
C LEU A 209 -1.70 -0.77 -1.38
N ALA A 210 -2.02 -0.04 -0.31
CA ALA A 210 -2.54 -0.62 0.92
C ALA A 210 -3.90 -1.30 0.69
N PHE A 211 -4.78 -0.69 -0.10
CA PHE A 211 -6.07 -1.25 -0.46
C PHE A 211 -5.95 -2.51 -1.34
N ALA A 212 -5.13 -2.45 -2.39
CA ALA A 212 -4.89 -3.60 -3.27
C ALA A 212 -4.26 -4.76 -2.49
N ARG A 213 -3.32 -4.46 -1.59
CA ARG A 213 -2.71 -5.46 -0.71
C ARG A 213 -3.75 -6.09 0.23
N GLY A 214 -4.65 -5.27 0.79
CA GLY A 214 -5.72 -5.73 1.66
C GLY A 214 -6.72 -6.64 0.96
N ILE A 215 -7.11 -6.34 -0.27
CA ILE A 215 -8.01 -7.21 -1.06
C ILE A 215 -7.34 -8.55 -1.36
N GLY A 216 -6.02 -8.57 -1.56
CA GLY A 216 -5.26 -9.78 -1.88
C GLY A 216 -5.00 -10.70 -0.69
N GLU A 217 -5.32 -10.27 0.55
CA GLU A 217 -5.21 -11.13 1.74
C GLU A 217 -6.44 -12.01 1.92
#